data_665f755c915c025f6a3962f329340476
#
_entry.id   665f755c915c025f6a3962f329340476
#
_cell.length_a   1.000
_cell.length_b   1.000
_cell.length_c   1.000
_cell.angle_alpha   90.00
_cell.angle_beta   90.00
_cell.angle_gamma   90.00
#
_symmetry.space_group_name_H-M   'P 1'
#
loop_
_entity.id
_entity.type
_entity.pdbx_description
1 polymer ?
#
loop_
_entity_poly.entity_id
_entity_poly.type
_entity_poly.pdbx_seq_one_letter_code
_entity_poly.pdbx_strand_id
1 'polypeptide(L)'
;MLTKKPSDYPAVAKLLSLLRRAGKLSDAPKYLKDAERSSPRAPLEPGYRYCQGLVARYQNDLRAALRHLNMARRDAEWGEAALQLMMEIYLNPENETNWDELNIDSPLEPTESVRAADRLLREMPASPRREVLSCYMLMAYKGRAQIEQASHVLLELLGGDKDYVPAL
;
A
#
# COMPACT_ATOMS: atom_id res chain seq x y z
N MET A 1 11.35 22.31 5.41
CA MET A 1 11.54 21.41 6.56
C MET A 1 12.34 20.17 6.19
N LEU A 2 12.03 19.48 5.12
CA LEU A 2 12.79 18.27 4.63
C LEU A 2 14.26 18.54 4.29
N THR A 3 14.63 19.77 3.94
CA THR A 3 16.03 20.17 3.73
C THR A 3 16.90 20.05 4.98
N LYS A 4 16.30 19.98 6.19
CA LYS A 4 17.02 19.84 7.45
C LYS A 4 17.10 18.39 7.95
N LYS A 5 16.18 17.50 7.54
CA LYS A 5 16.14 16.07 7.87
C LYS A 5 15.61 15.26 6.69
N PRO A 6 16.45 14.96 5.69
CA PRO A 6 16.03 14.18 4.52
C PRO A 6 15.63 12.73 4.86
N SER A 7 16.00 12.23 6.05
CA SER A 7 15.65 10.90 6.56
C SER A 7 14.38 10.88 7.42
N ASP A 8 13.58 11.96 7.40
CA ASP A 8 12.24 11.97 7.99
C ASP A 8 11.25 11.30 7.01
N TYR A 9 11.25 9.96 7.01
CA TYR A 9 10.46 9.18 6.05
C TYR A 9 8.95 9.38 6.16
N PRO A 10 8.33 9.59 7.33
CA PRO A 10 6.93 9.99 7.40
C PRO A 10 6.64 11.27 6.62
N ALA A 11 7.50 12.28 6.75
CA ALA A 11 7.36 13.53 5.99
C ALA A 11 7.63 13.32 4.49
N VAL A 12 8.62 12.48 4.14
CA VAL A 12 8.90 12.10 2.74
C VAL A 12 7.70 11.38 2.12
N ALA A 13 7.14 10.38 2.78
CA ALA A 13 5.97 9.65 2.28
C ALA A 13 4.76 10.58 2.04
N LYS A 14 4.51 11.50 2.98
CA LYS A 14 3.47 12.53 2.81
C LYS A 14 3.74 13.43 1.60
N LEU A 15 4.98 13.87 1.43
CA LEU A 15 5.37 14.68 0.27
C LEU A 15 5.17 13.92 -1.04
N LEU A 16 5.56 12.64 -1.11
CA LEU A 16 5.38 11.81 -2.31
C LEU A 16 3.90 11.71 -2.70
N SER A 17 3.01 11.55 -1.73
CA SER A 17 1.56 11.55 -1.96
C SER A 17 1.06 12.90 -2.51
N LEU A 18 1.60 14.01 -1.99
CA LEU A 18 1.26 15.35 -2.49
C LEU A 18 1.81 15.59 -3.90
N LEU A 19 3.02 15.13 -4.21
CA LEU A 19 3.61 15.22 -5.56
C LEU A 19 2.77 14.44 -6.57
N ARG A 20 2.29 13.23 -6.22
CA ARG A 20 1.35 12.48 -7.06
C ARG A 20 0.11 13.32 -7.38
N ARG A 21 -0.55 13.84 -6.35
CA ARG A 21 -1.78 14.67 -6.51
C ARG A 21 -1.55 15.93 -7.35
N ALA A 22 -0.35 16.52 -7.24
CA ALA A 22 0.04 17.71 -7.99
C ALA A 22 0.51 17.41 -9.42
N GLY A 23 0.55 16.14 -9.86
CA GLY A 23 1.09 15.73 -11.16
C GLY A 23 2.61 15.93 -11.31
N LYS A 24 3.34 16.06 -10.19
CA LYS A 24 4.79 16.32 -10.13
C LYS A 24 5.58 15.10 -9.63
N LEU A 25 5.14 13.90 -9.96
CA LEU A 25 5.80 12.67 -9.51
C LEU A 25 7.24 12.54 -10.04
N SER A 26 7.57 13.20 -11.16
CA SER A 26 8.93 13.30 -11.70
C SER A 26 9.95 13.86 -10.71
N ASP A 27 9.52 14.65 -9.73
CA ASP A 27 10.39 15.23 -8.71
C ASP A 27 10.70 14.25 -7.56
N ALA A 28 9.95 13.15 -7.43
CA ALA A 28 10.09 12.18 -6.36
C ALA A 28 11.51 11.58 -6.22
N PRO A 29 12.21 11.20 -7.30
CA PRO A 29 13.56 10.64 -7.21
C PRO A 29 14.58 11.59 -6.55
N LYS A 30 14.38 12.90 -6.65
CA LYS A 30 15.26 13.89 -6.01
C LYS A 30 15.25 13.73 -4.49
N TYR A 31 14.07 13.61 -3.88
CA TYR A 31 13.93 13.48 -2.43
C TYR A 31 14.49 12.16 -1.90
N LEU A 32 14.35 11.08 -2.66
CA LEU A 32 14.94 9.79 -2.31
C LEU A 32 16.48 9.86 -2.38
N LYS A 33 17.05 10.49 -3.42
CA LYS A 33 18.50 10.71 -3.53
C LYS A 33 19.05 11.61 -2.42
N ASP A 34 18.30 12.62 -1.99
CA ASP A 34 18.71 13.49 -0.90
C ASP A 34 18.74 12.71 0.43
N ALA A 35 17.81 11.76 0.66
CA ALA A 35 17.86 10.85 1.79
C ALA A 35 19.09 9.93 1.74
N GLU A 36 19.42 9.34 0.59
CA GLU A 36 20.64 8.51 0.40
C GLU A 36 21.93 9.30 0.67
N ARG A 37 21.98 10.55 0.20
CA ARG A 37 23.13 11.43 0.44
C ARG A 37 23.31 11.79 1.91
N SER A 38 22.20 11.89 2.65
CA SER A 38 22.23 12.22 4.07
C SER A 38 22.64 11.05 4.96
N SER A 39 22.36 9.81 4.55
CA SER A 39 22.70 8.59 5.27
C SER A 39 23.06 7.46 4.29
N PRO A 40 24.31 6.95 4.34
CA PRO A 40 24.71 5.77 3.56
C PRO A 40 23.91 4.51 3.91
N ARG A 41 23.23 4.50 5.07
CA ARG A 41 22.37 3.40 5.52
C ARG A 41 20.93 3.53 5.06
N ALA A 42 20.53 4.67 4.50
CA ALA A 42 19.16 4.90 4.04
C ALA A 42 18.58 3.73 3.22
N PRO A 43 19.31 3.10 2.27
CA PRO A 43 18.79 1.96 1.52
C PRO A 43 18.47 0.72 2.37
N LEU A 44 18.93 0.64 3.60
CA LEU A 44 18.63 -0.47 4.52
C LEU A 44 17.47 -0.14 5.46
N GLU A 45 17.09 1.13 5.55
CA GLU A 45 16.06 1.60 6.47
C GLU A 45 14.65 1.27 5.92
N PRO A 46 13.76 0.66 6.75
CA PRO A 46 12.42 0.26 6.33
C PRO A 46 11.58 1.42 5.80
N GLY A 47 11.67 2.60 6.41
CA GLY A 47 10.98 3.81 5.96
C GLY A 47 11.40 4.27 4.56
N TYR A 48 12.70 4.18 4.26
CA TYR A 48 13.20 4.45 2.92
C TYR A 48 12.64 3.45 1.91
N ARG A 49 12.66 2.15 2.24
CA ARG A 49 12.09 1.09 1.40
C ARG A 49 10.60 1.29 1.15
N TYR A 50 9.86 1.68 2.18
CA TYR A 50 8.46 2.05 2.02
C TYR A 50 8.27 3.19 1.02
N CYS A 51 9.06 4.27 1.15
CA CYS A 51 9.00 5.41 0.21
C CYS A 51 9.35 5.00 -1.23
N GLN A 52 10.35 4.10 -1.42
CA GLN A 52 10.65 3.54 -2.74
C GLN A 52 9.47 2.73 -3.29
N GLY A 53 8.85 1.90 -2.47
CA GLY A 53 7.67 1.12 -2.84
C GLY A 53 6.49 2.01 -3.25
N LEU A 54 6.29 3.11 -2.52
CA LEU A 54 5.24 4.08 -2.81
C LEU A 54 5.46 4.78 -4.17
N VAL A 55 6.69 5.21 -4.45
CA VAL A 55 7.03 5.81 -5.76
C VAL A 55 6.83 4.80 -6.88
N ALA A 56 7.34 3.58 -6.73
CA ALA A 56 7.19 2.53 -7.73
C ALA A 56 5.70 2.23 -8.02
N ARG A 57 4.86 2.15 -6.98
CA ARG A 57 3.40 2.02 -7.17
C ARG A 57 2.82 3.19 -7.98
N TYR A 58 3.18 4.41 -7.64
CA TYR A 58 2.68 5.59 -8.36
C TYR A 58 3.17 5.66 -9.83
N GLN A 59 4.29 5.01 -10.14
CA GLN A 59 4.82 4.85 -11.49
C GLN A 59 4.25 3.62 -12.21
N ASN A 60 3.35 2.88 -11.58
CA ASN A 60 2.77 1.63 -12.04
C ASN A 60 3.79 0.48 -12.20
N ASP A 61 4.97 0.58 -11.56
CA ASP A 61 5.91 -0.55 -11.44
C ASP A 61 5.56 -1.38 -10.20
N LEU A 62 4.53 -2.22 -10.32
CA LEU A 62 4.02 -3.00 -9.20
C LEU A 62 5.01 -4.06 -8.72
N ARG A 63 5.85 -4.59 -9.62
CA ARG A 63 6.88 -5.57 -9.26
C ARG A 63 7.95 -4.93 -8.37
N ALA A 64 8.44 -3.75 -8.72
CA ALA A 64 9.37 -3.01 -7.89
C ALA A 64 8.72 -2.58 -6.58
N ALA A 65 7.46 -2.10 -6.62
CA ALA A 65 6.72 -1.72 -5.43
C ALA A 65 6.64 -2.86 -4.42
N LEU A 66 6.18 -4.05 -4.84
CA LEU A 66 6.09 -5.23 -3.97
C LEU A 66 7.45 -5.67 -3.40
N ARG A 67 8.53 -5.60 -4.18
CA ARG A 67 9.89 -5.89 -3.68
C ARG A 67 10.31 -4.96 -2.55
N HIS A 68 10.12 -3.66 -2.73
CA HIS A 68 10.50 -2.68 -1.73
C HIS A 68 9.62 -2.78 -0.47
N LEU A 69 8.31 -2.90 -0.63
CA LEU A 69 7.38 -3.06 0.48
C LEU A 69 7.63 -4.35 1.28
N ASN A 70 7.98 -5.45 0.60
CA ASN A 70 8.32 -6.71 1.27
C ASN A 70 9.53 -6.57 2.20
N MET A 71 10.44 -5.63 1.95
CA MET A 71 11.57 -5.35 2.84
C MET A 71 11.16 -4.52 4.06
N ALA A 72 10.09 -3.73 3.96
CA ALA A 72 9.57 -2.89 5.04
C ALA A 72 8.51 -3.60 5.91
N ARG A 73 7.82 -4.64 5.42
CA ARG A 73 6.62 -5.22 6.05
C ARG A 73 6.80 -5.82 7.44
N ARG A 74 8.05 -6.13 7.85
CA ARG A 74 8.35 -6.70 9.17
C ARG A 74 8.81 -5.67 10.19
N ASP A 75 8.88 -4.43 9.79
CA ASP A 75 9.27 -3.33 10.66
C ASP A 75 8.12 -2.93 11.59
N ALA A 76 8.45 -2.50 12.82
CA ALA A 76 7.45 -2.15 13.83
C ALA A 76 6.68 -0.87 13.48
N GLU A 77 7.32 0.09 12.82
CA GLU A 77 6.72 1.39 12.45
C GLU A 77 6.07 1.34 11.05
N TRP A 78 6.75 0.69 10.09
CA TRP A 78 6.36 0.73 8.68
C TRP A 78 5.62 -0.52 8.20
N GLY A 79 5.62 -1.58 9.01
CA GLY A 79 5.11 -2.89 8.59
C GLY A 79 3.63 -2.87 8.24
N GLU A 80 2.79 -2.26 9.06
CA GLU A 80 1.34 -2.20 8.80
C GLU A 80 1.03 -1.42 7.52
N ALA A 81 1.67 -0.26 7.33
CA ALA A 81 1.50 0.55 6.12
C ALA A 81 2.00 -0.17 4.85
N ALA A 82 3.11 -0.91 4.97
CA ALA A 82 3.65 -1.71 3.87
C ALA A 82 2.72 -2.87 3.50
N LEU A 83 2.22 -3.62 4.48
CA LEU A 83 1.26 -4.70 4.29
C LEU A 83 -0.02 -4.21 3.62
N GLN A 84 -0.57 -3.09 4.11
CA GLN A 84 -1.74 -2.46 3.50
C GLN A 84 -1.50 -2.15 2.03
N LEU A 85 -0.40 -1.46 1.71
CA LEU A 85 -0.10 -1.06 0.35
C LEU A 85 0.10 -2.27 -0.58
N MET A 86 0.71 -3.36 -0.07
CA MET A 86 0.84 -4.62 -0.80
C MET A 86 -0.53 -5.26 -1.05
N MET A 87 -1.42 -5.27 -0.06
CA MET A 87 -2.79 -5.79 -0.24
C MET A 87 -3.59 -4.98 -1.26
N GLU A 88 -3.50 -3.65 -1.21
CA GLU A 88 -4.13 -2.77 -2.20
C GLU A 88 -3.60 -3.05 -3.63
N ILE A 89 -2.31 -3.37 -3.77
CA ILE A 89 -1.75 -3.79 -5.07
C ILE A 89 -2.35 -5.13 -5.51
N TYR A 90 -2.40 -6.14 -4.64
CA TYR A 90 -2.91 -7.47 -5.00
C TYR A 90 -4.41 -7.48 -5.26
N LEU A 91 -5.19 -6.75 -4.48
CA LEU A 91 -6.65 -6.73 -4.60
C LEU A 91 -7.15 -5.75 -5.65
N ASN A 92 -6.37 -4.68 -5.93
CA ASN A 92 -6.70 -3.63 -6.90
C ASN A 92 -8.19 -3.21 -6.83
N PRO A 93 -8.70 -2.78 -5.64
CA PRO A 93 -10.13 -2.62 -5.41
C PRO A 93 -10.77 -1.56 -6.33
N GLU A 94 -10.01 -0.56 -6.74
CA GLU A 94 -10.46 0.54 -7.59
C GLU A 94 -10.18 0.30 -9.08
N ASN A 95 -9.66 -0.89 -9.45
CA ASN A 95 -9.24 -1.22 -10.82
C ASN A 95 -8.32 -0.14 -11.46
N GLU A 96 -7.54 0.56 -10.64
CA GLU A 96 -6.59 1.58 -11.12
C GLU A 96 -5.47 0.98 -11.98
N THR A 97 -5.25 -0.32 -11.84
CA THR A 97 -4.17 -1.04 -12.50
C THR A 97 -4.74 -2.00 -13.53
N ASN A 98 -4.35 -1.80 -14.77
CA ASN A 98 -4.64 -2.76 -15.83
C ASN A 98 -3.52 -3.82 -15.86
N TRP A 99 -3.77 -4.98 -15.25
CA TRP A 99 -2.79 -6.07 -15.15
C TRP A 99 -2.39 -6.61 -16.52
N ASP A 100 -3.29 -6.51 -17.52
CA ASP A 100 -3.05 -7.00 -18.89
C ASP A 100 -2.00 -6.16 -19.63
N GLU A 101 -1.83 -4.87 -19.26
CA GLU A 101 -0.87 -3.97 -19.89
C GLU A 101 0.55 -4.09 -19.30
N LEU A 102 0.69 -4.73 -18.12
CA LEU A 102 1.96 -4.76 -17.38
C LEU A 102 2.96 -5.79 -17.87
N ASN A 103 2.70 -6.54 -18.95
CA ASN A 103 3.62 -7.58 -19.47
C ASN A 103 4.24 -8.46 -18.35
N ILE A 104 3.45 -8.75 -17.32
CA ILE A 104 3.82 -9.75 -16.33
C ILE A 104 3.61 -11.10 -17.04
N ASP A 105 4.68 -11.87 -17.18
CA ASP A 105 4.72 -13.15 -17.92
C ASP A 105 3.68 -14.19 -17.46
N SER A 106 2.85 -13.84 -16.52
CA SER A 106 1.66 -14.56 -16.09
C SER A 106 0.72 -13.56 -15.41
N PRO A 107 -0.45 -13.24 -15.97
CA PRO A 107 -1.47 -12.56 -15.20
C PRO A 107 -1.77 -13.44 -13.99
N LEU A 108 -1.52 -12.91 -12.77
CA LEU A 108 -1.93 -13.60 -11.56
C LEU A 108 -3.43 -13.86 -11.69
N GLU A 109 -3.81 -15.13 -11.75
CA GLU A 109 -5.23 -15.44 -11.69
C GLU A 109 -5.84 -14.73 -10.47
N PRO A 110 -7.07 -14.21 -10.55
CA PRO A 110 -7.72 -13.51 -9.41
C PRO A 110 -7.64 -14.32 -8.12
N THR A 111 -7.64 -15.66 -8.23
CA THR A 111 -7.48 -16.57 -7.09
C THR A 111 -6.10 -16.52 -6.44
N GLU A 112 -5.03 -16.30 -7.19
CA GLU A 112 -3.67 -16.20 -6.64
C GLU A 112 -3.43 -14.85 -5.96
N SER A 113 -3.92 -13.77 -6.52
CA SER A 113 -3.88 -12.45 -5.91
C SER A 113 -4.60 -12.43 -4.57
N VAL A 114 -5.80 -13.00 -4.51
CA VAL A 114 -6.58 -13.10 -3.28
C VAL A 114 -5.87 -13.98 -2.24
N ARG A 115 -5.25 -15.09 -2.64
CA ARG A 115 -4.46 -15.94 -1.73
C ARG A 115 -3.22 -15.21 -1.19
N ALA A 116 -2.58 -14.38 -2.01
CA ALA A 116 -1.47 -13.55 -1.57
C ALA A 116 -1.93 -12.51 -0.56
N ALA A 117 -3.04 -11.83 -0.83
CA ALA A 117 -3.65 -10.87 0.09
C ALA A 117 -4.08 -11.53 1.41
N ASP A 118 -4.69 -12.73 1.40
CA ASP A 118 -5.06 -13.46 2.61
C ASP A 118 -3.85 -13.76 3.50
N ARG A 119 -2.73 -14.15 2.90
CA ARG A 119 -1.47 -14.37 3.66
C ARG A 119 -0.98 -13.10 4.34
N LEU A 120 -1.02 -11.96 3.64
CA LEU A 120 -0.61 -10.67 4.19
C LEU A 120 -1.58 -10.19 5.30
N LEU A 121 -2.88 -10.41 5.11
CA LEU A 121 -3.89 -10.06 6.10
C LEU A 121 -3.66 -10.77 7.45
N ARG A 122 -3.19 -12.02 7.41
CA ARG A 122 -2.85 -12.78 8.63
C ARG A 122 -1.63 -12.24 9.37
N GLU A 123 -0.74 -11.53 8.69
CA GLU A 123 0.42 -10.87 9.31
C GLU A 123 0.03 -9.55 9.99
N MET A 124 -1.11 -8.96 9.66
CA MET A 124 -1.55 -7.69 10.22
C MET A 124 -2.15 -7.85 11.63
N PRO A 125 -1.86 -6.92 12.54
CA PRO A 125 -2.53 -6.88 13.84
C PRO A 125 -4.03 -6.63 13.68
N ALA A 126 -4.83 -7.03 14.67
CA ALA A 126 -6.25 -6.71 14.70
C ALA A 126 -6.43 -5.18 14.80
N SER A 127 -7.10 -4.60 13.81
CA SER A 127 -7.37 -3.16 13.73
C SER A 127 -8.57 -2.90 12.81
N PRO A 128 -9.28 -1.77 12.96
CA PRO A 128 -10.37 -1.39 12.04
C PRO A 128 -9.90 -1.37 10.59
N ARG A 129 -8.63 -1.00 10.36
CA ARG A 129 -8.04 -0.99 9.02
C ARG A 129 -7.88 -2.39 8.44
N ARG A 130 -7.48 -3.37 9.25
CA ARG A 130 -7.43 -4.78 8.84
C ARG A 130 -8.82 -5.29 8.45
N GLU A 131 -9.87 -4.88 9.14
CA GLU A 131 -11.25 -5.25 8.82
C GLU A 131 -11.68 -4.68 7.46
N VAL A 132 -11.37 -3.42 7.17
CA VAL A 132 -11.62 -2.84 5.82
C VAL A 132 -10.88 -3.63 4.74
N LEU A 133 -9.61 -3.97 4.95
CA LEU A 133 -8.84 -4.78 3.99
C LEU A 133 -9.41 -6.19 3.82
N SER A 134 -9.99 -6.78 4.88
CA SER A 134 -10.71 -8.05 4.78
C SER A 134 -11.98 -7.92 3.93
N CYS A 135 -12.67 -6.79 4.02
CA CYS A 135 -13.80 -6.50 3.15
C CYS A 135 -13.40 -6.37 1.68
N TYR A 136 -12.28 -5.70 1.37
CA TYR A 136 -11.75 -5.65 0.00
C TYR A 136 -11.43 -7.06 -0.53
N MET A 137 -10.85 -7.93 0.32
CA MET A 137 -10.60 -9.32 -0.03
C MET A 137 -11.92 -10.08 -0.32
N LEU A 138 -12.95 -9.91 0.51
CA LEU A 138 -14.27 -10.52 0.28
C LEU A 138 -14.88 -10.04 -1.04
N MET A 139 -14.81 -8.74 -1.32
CA MET A 139 -15.32 -8.16 -2.57
C MET A 139 -14.58 -8.68 -3.80
N ALA A 140 -13.29 -8.99 -3.68
CA ALA A 140 -12.48 -9.54 -4.79
C ALA A 140 -12.99 -10.92 -5.25
N TYR A 141 -13.67 -11.69 -4.39
CA TYR A 141 -14.33 -12.95 -4.79
C TYR A 141 -15.57 -12.75 -5.68
N LYS A 142 -16.12 -11.53 -5.75
CA LYS A 142 -17.30 -11.17 -6.56
C LYS A 142 -18.56 -12.02 -6.29
N GLY A 143 -18.59 -12.77 -5.20
CA GLY A 143 -19.75 -13.56 -4.79
C GLY A 143 -20.75 -12.72 -3.99
N ARG A 144 -22.06 -12.94 -4.19
CA ARG A 144 -23.12 -12.19 -3.51
C ARG A 144 -23.01 -12.29 -1.98
N ALA A 145 -22.80 -13.49 -1.45
CA ALA A 145 -22.68 -13.72 -0.01
C ALA A 145 -21.46 -12.97 0.60
N GLN A 146 -20.34 -12.94 -0.14
CA GLN A 146 -19.14 -12.22 0.28
C GLN A 146 -19.33 -10.70 0.28
N ILE A 147 -20.07 -10.18 -0.70
CA ILE A 147 -20.41 -8.75 -0.77
C ILE A 147 -21.35 -8.37 0.37
N GLU A 148 -22.36 -9.19 0.65
CA GLU A 148 -23.29 -8.97 1.78
C GLU A 148 -22.53 -9.00 3.12
N GLN A 149 -21.61 -9.95 3.30
CA GLN A 149 -20.76 -10.02 4.49
C GLN A 149 -19.86 -8.79 4.63
N ALA A 150 -19.20 -8.37 3.55
CA ALA A 150 -18.36 -7.17 3.55
C ALA A 150 -19.16 -5.92 3.92
N SER A 151 -20.35 -5.76 3.34
CA SER A 151 -21.25 -4.64 3.65
C SER A 151 -21.66 -4.61 5.12
N HIS A 152 -21.94 -5.77 5.73
CA HIS A 152 -22.28 -5.87 7.15
C HIS A 152 -21.12 -5.40 8.04
N VAL A 153 -19.90 -5.88 7.77
CA VAL A 153 -18.71 -5.49 8.54
C VAL A 153 -18.43 -3.98 8.42
N LEU A 154 -18.54 -3.41 7.20
CA LEU A 154 -18.35 -1.98 7.01
C LEU A 154 -19.39 -1.14 7.75
N LEU A 155 -20.66 -1.58 7.77
CA LEU A 155 -21.71 -0.93 8.53
C LEU A 155 -21.48 -1.01 10.04
N GLU A 156 -20.96 -2.12 10.56
CA GLU A 156 -20.58 -2.26 11.96
C GLU A 156 -19.46 -1.29 12.35
N LEU A 157 -18.43 -1.16 11.49
CA LEU A 157 -17.33 -0.20 11.69
C LEU A 157 -17.85 1.23 11.73
N LEU A 158 -18.76 1.61 10.82
CA LEU A 158 -19.39 2.93 10.78
C LEU A 158 -20.37 3.15 11.96
N GLY A 159 -20.93 2.07 12.52
CA GLY A 159 -21.72 2.14 13.75
C GLY A 159 -20.89 2.53 14.97
N GLY A 160 -19.61 2.13 15.00
CA GLY A 160 -18.66 2.51 16.03
C GLY A 160 -18.03 3.90 15.81
N ASP A 161 -17.71 4.24 14.59
CA ASP A 161 -17.14 5.53 14.18
C ASP A 161 -17.74 5.96 12.83
N LYS A 162 -18.68 6.89 12.87
CA LYS A 162 -19.42 7.37 11.69
C LYS A 162 -18.56 8.12 10.70
N ASP A 163 -17.44 8.66 11.15
CA ASP A 163 -16.51 9.46 10.34
C ASP A 163 -15.29 8.65 9.89
N TYR A 164 -15.32 7.33 10.07
CA TYR A 164 -14.22 6.45 9.65
C TYR A 164 -14.16 6.33 8.12
N VAL A 165 -13.45 7.29 7.51
CA VAL A 165 -13.32 7.43 6.04
C VAL A 165 -12.96 6.13 5.30
N PRO A 166 -12.06 5.25 5.81
CA PRO A 166 -11.73 4.01 5.09
C PRO A 166 -12.88 3.03 4.92
N ALA A 167 -13.98 3.16 5.69
CA ALA A 167 -15.17 2.31 5.61
C ALA A 167 -16.34 2.96 4.82
N LEU A 168 -16.20 4.24 4.44
CA LEU A 168 -17.14 4.96 3.58
C LEU A 168 -16.90 4.66 2.11
#